data_74370168ef5d142661e24240f101895d
#
_entry.id   74370168ef5d142661e24240f101895d
#
_cell.length_a   1.000
_cell.length_b   1.000
_cell.length_c   1.000
_cell.angle_alpha   90.00
_cell.angle_beta   90.00
_cell.angle_gamma   90.00
#
_symmetry.space_group_name_H-M   'P 1'
#
loop_
_entity.id
_entity.type
_entity.pdbx_description
1 polymer ?
#
loop_
_entity_poly.entity_id
_entity_poly.type
_entity_poly.pdbx_seq_one_letter_code
_entity_poly.pdbx_strand_id
1 'polypeptide(L)' 'MAIIDFSHPNLVGTEWKVRVIKTTPKGKMIPQNVRFENKDDAYAYYEMIHQLWLKQQGRVKWLG' A
#
# COMPACT_ATOMS: atom_id res chain seq x y z
N MET A 1 -8.91 -3.31 -8.76
CA MET A 1 -8.75 -3.31 -7.30
C MET A 1 -8.31 -1.94 -6.81
N ALA A 2 -8.86 -1.52 -5.70
CA ALA A 2 -8.53 -0.22 -5.10
C ALA A 2 -7.78 -0.42 -3.79
N ILE A 3 -6.84 0.46 -3.51
CA ILE A 3 -6.13 0.46 -2.25
C ILE A 3 -6.93 1.32 -1.28
N ILE A 4 -7.33 0.77 -0.14
CA ILE A 4 -8.10 1.51 0.84
C ILE A 4 -7.30 1.87 2.08
N ASP A 5 -6.24 1.13 2.35
CA ASP A 5 -5.37 1.43 3.49
C ASP A 5 -4.00 0.82 3.27
N PHE A 6 -2.99 1.41 3.86
CA PHE A 6 -1.63 0.88 3.83
C PHE A 6 -0.85 1.46 5.00
N SER A 7 0.16 0.73 5.45
CA SER A 7 0.97 1.15 6.58
C SER A 7 2.39 1.50 6.13
N HIS A 8 3.08 2.28 6.95
CA HIS A 8 4.51 2.52 6.77
C HIS A 8 5.27 1.22 6.97
N PRO A 9 6.44 1.08 6.33
CA PRO A 9 7.28 -0.09 6.58
C PRO A 9 7.58 -0.22 8.06
N ASN A 10 7.48 -1.42 8.56
CA ASN A 10 7.68 -1.71 9.98
C ASN A 10 8.67 -2.84 10.15
N LEU A 11 9.65 -2.63 11.02
CA LEU A 11 10.66 -3.65 11.29
C LEU A 11 10.13 -4.63 12.33
N VAL A 12 10.07 -5.91 11.95
CA VAL A 12 9.64 -6.99 12.84
C VAL A 12 10.75 -8.03 12.86
N GLY A 13 11.51 -8.08 13.94
CA GLY A 13 12.68 -8.92 13.99
C GLY A 13 13.75 -8.42 13.04
N THR A 14 14.05 -9.19 12.02
CA THR A 14 15.04 -8.82 10.99
C THR A 14 14.39 -8.51 9.65
N GLU A 15 13.06 -8.52 9.58
CA GLU A 15 12.33 -8.30 8.33
C GLU A 15 11.51 -7.02 8.38
N TRP A 16 11.41 -6.36 7.23
CA TRP A 16 10.55 -5.19 7.07
C TRP A 16 9.23 -5.64 6.46
N LYS A 17 8.14 -5.17 7.04
CA LYS A 17 6.79 -5.53 6.56
C LYS A 17 6.01 -4.28 6.20
N VAL A 18 5.28 -4.38 5.08
CA VAL A 18 4.34 -3.34 4.66
C VAL A 18 2.97 -3.99 4.53
N ARG A 19 1.99 -3.41 5.21
CA ARG A 19 0.61 -3.90 5.15
C ARG A 19 -0.19 -3.06 4.18
N VAL A 20 -0.91 -3.73 3.28
CA VAL A 20 -1.77 -3.08 2.30
C VAL A 20 -3.13 -3.76 2.34
N ILE A 21 -4.19 -2.98 2.36
CA ILE A 21 -5.56 -3.50 2.27
C ILE A 21 -6.16 -3.02 0.95
N LYS A 22 -6.59 -3.98 0.13
CA LYS A 22 -7.18 -3.70 -1.17
C LYS A 22 -8.63 -4.15 -1.18
N THR A 23 -9.43 -3.54 -2.05
CA THR A 23 -10.81 -3.99 -2.27
C THR A 23 -10.95 -4.58 -3.66
N THR A 24 -11.79 -5.61 -3.77
CA THR A 24 -12.17 -6.17 -5.06
C THR A 24 -13.37 -5.39 -5.62
N PRO A 25 -13.68 -5.54 -6.92
CA PRO A 25 -14.89 -4.92 -7.49
C PRO A 25 -16.17 -5.34 -6.78
N LYS A 26 -16.16 -6.47 -6.10
CA LYS A 26 -17.33 -6.94 -5.34
C LYS A 26 -17.40 -6.35 -3.94
N GLY A 27 -16.44 -5.51 -3.59
CA GLY A 27 -16.43 -4.88 -2.28
C GLY A 27 -15.75 -5.69 -1.18
N LYS A 28 -15.11 -6.78 -1.54
CA LYS A 28 -14.41 -7.61 -0.57
C LYS A 28 -13.05 -7.01 -0.24
N MET A 29 -12.70 -6.99 1.04
CA MET A 29 -11.40 -6.47 1.49
C MET A 29 -10.38 -7.60 1.56
N ILE A 30 -9.20 -7.36 1.00
CA ILE A 30 -8.12 -8.34 1.00
C ILE A 30 -6.89 -7.72 1.64
N PRO A 31 -6.54 -8.10 2.88
CA PRO A 31 -5.31 -7.64 3.51
C PRO A 31 -4.12 -8.42 2.97
N GLN A 32 -3.02 -7.71 2.74
CA GLN A 32 -1.77 -8.31 2.30
C GLN A 32 -0.64 -7.78 3.15
N ASN A 33 0.26 -8.68 3.56
CA ASN A 33 1.49 -8.31 4.24
C ASN A 33 2.65 -8.68 3.33
N VAL A 34 3.43 -7.70 2.92
CA VAL A 34 4.58 -7.93 2.04
C VAL A 34 5.84 -7.78 2.87
N ARG A 35 6.74 -8.72 2.75
CA ARG A 35 7.97 -8.75 3.54
C ARG A 35 9.19 -8.45 2.68
N PHE A 36 10.14 -7.74 3.28
CA PHE A 36 11.39 -7.36 2.62
C PHE A 36 12.54 -7.59 3.58
N GLU A 37 13.69 -7.95 3.03
CA GLU A 37 14.87 -8.19 3.84
C GLU A 37 15.56 -6.88 4.25
N ASN A 38 15.42 -5.84 3.43
CA ASN A 38 16.07 -4.57 3.73
C ASN A 38 15.09 -3.41 3.67
N LYS A 39 15.50 -2.33 4.35
CA LYS A 39 14.69 -1.14 4.49
C LYS A 39 14.41 -0.45 3.17
N ASP A 40 15.43 -0.37 2.31
CA ASP A 40 15.29 0.36 1.04
C ASP A 40 14.21 -0.25 0.15
N ASP A 41 14.17 -1.57 0.08
CA ASP A 41 13.16 -2.26 -0.71
C ASP A 41 11.77 -2.04 -0.14
N ALA A 42 11.65 -2.08 1.18
CA ALA A 42 10.38 -1.86 1.85
C ALA A 42 9.84 -0.45 1.58
N TYR A 43 10.70 0.55 1.67
CA TYR A 43 10.30 1.93 1.41
C TYR A 43 10.02 2.17 -0.07
N ALA A 44 10.74 1.51 -0.97
CA ALA A 44 10.47 1.62 -2.40
C ALA A 44 9.06 1.07 -2.71
N TYR A 45 8.70 -0.05 -2.11
CA TYR A 45 7.37 -0.61 -2.26
C TYR A 45 6.30 0.30 -1.65
N TYR A 46 6.56 0.81 -0.46
CA TYR A 46 5.64 1.74 0.20
C TYR A 46 5.39 2.97 -0.66
N GLU A 47 6.44 3.54 -1.23
CA GLU A 47 6.33 4.69 -2.11
C GLU A 47 5.47 4.39 -3.33
N MET A 48 5.65 3.22 -3.92
CA MET A 48 4.85 2.81 -5.06
C MET A 48 3.37 2.73 -4.69
N ILE A 49 3.06 2.11 -3.56
CA ILE A 49 1.69 1.98 -3.07
C ILE A 49 1.10 3.36 -2.77
N HIS A 50 1.89 4.23 -2.15
CA HIS A 50 1.47 5.59 -1.83
C HIS A 50 1.13 6.38 -3.09
N GLN A 51 1.97 6.27 -4.13
CA GLN A 51 1.71 6.95 -5.40
C GLN A 51 0.45 6.43 -6.08
N LEU A 52 0.21 5.14 -6.05
CA LEU A 52 -1.01 4.56 -6.59
C LEU A 52 -2.24 5.07 -5.83
N TRP A 53 -2.13 5.12 -4.51
CA TRP A 53 -3.23 5.62 -3.68
C TRP A 53 -3.50 7.10 -3.98
N LEU A 54 -2.46 7.91 -4.13
CA LEU A 54 -2.62 9.32 -4.48
C LEU A 54 -3.26 9.50 -5.85
N LYS A 55 -2.93 8.64 -6.80
CA LYS A 55 -3.56 8.69 -8.12
C LYS A 55 -5.05 8.41 -8.04
N GLN A 56 -5.46 7.49 -7.18
CA GLN A 56 -6.88 7.22 -6.97
C GLN A 56 -7.60 8.46 -6.43
N GLN A 57 -6.99 9.14 -5.46
CA GLN A 57 -7.54 10.34 -4.87
C GLN A 57 -7.50 11.50 -5.86
N GLY A 58 -6.39 11.63 -6.57
CA GLY A 58 -6.19 12.71 -7.52
C GLY A 58 -7.19 12.74 -8.64
N ARG A 59 -7.62 11.57 -9.10
CA ARG A 59 -8.63 11.49 -10.17
C ARG A 59 -9.93 12.16 -9.78
N VAL A 60 -10.30 12.02 -8.51
CA VAL A 60 -11.52 12.66 -8.00
C VAL A 60 -11.32 14.17 -7.90
N LYS A 61 -10.16 14.59 -7.46
CA LYS A 61 -9.84 16.00 -7.31
C LYS A 61 -9.85 16.76 -8.62
N TRP A 62 -9.35 16.14 -9.67
CA TRP A 62 -9.27 16.82 -10.96
C TRP A 62 -10.62 17.10 -11.56
N LEU A 63 -11.62 16.37 -11.16
CA LEU A 63 -12.97 16.55 -11.67
C LEU A 63 -13.74 17.56 -10.85
N GLY A 64 -13.22 17.90 -9.71
CA GLY A 64 -13.87 18.86 -8.81
C GLY A 64 -13.45 20.30 -9.09
#